data_802b0da524fd532260cff775d570e4ba
#
_entry.id   802b0da524fd532260cff775d570e4ba
#
_cell.length_a   1.000
_cell.length_b   1.000
_cell.length_c   1.000
_cell.angle_alpha   90.00
_cell.angle_beta   90.00
_cell.angle_gamma   90.00
#
_symmetry.space_group_name_H-M   'P 1'
#
loop_
_entity.id
_entity.type
_entity.pdbx_description
1 polymer ?
#
loop_
_entity_poly.entity_id
_entity_poly.type
_entity_poly.pdbx_seq_one_letter_code
_entity_poly.pdbx_strand_id
1 'polypeptide(L)'
;MSYSVREVAAMLGLSAAQIRSYAAKGFLAPERDASGELLFGFQDLVILRTAAELTAAHIPTRKIRRVLASVREQLPEGRSIAGVRIAADGERVVVRDGDAVWNPESGQSLFDFSVAEIAEKTKPIALAAVRDARARRDDDLGADAWYELGYDLEVSDAEEARDAYEKAVALDPAHIDAHVNLGRLLHESGEPAAAEVHYRAALKIDAQHPVAMFNLGVALDDLGRLAEAANAYQKALDLDPENPDAHYNLAGILERQGDKAGAVRHLTRYRALTR
;
A
#
# COMPACT_ATOMS: atom_id res chain seq x y z
N MET A 1 -8.29 23.24 -37.49
CA MET A 1 -6.85 23.53 -37.67
C MET A 1 -6.13 22.20 -37.73
N SER A 2 -5.34 22.00 -38.79
CA SER A 2 -4.58 20.78 -39.02
C SER A 2 -3.11 21.15 -39.20
N TYR A 3 -2.20 20.31 -38.77
CA TYR A 3 -0.77 20.54 -38.72
C TYR A 3 -0.02 19.52 -39.56
N SER A 4 0.95 19.95 -40.32
CA SER A 4 1.81 19.09 -41.15
C SER A 4 2.82 18.30 -40.28
N VAL A 5 3.42 17.24 -40.82
CA VAL A 5 4.49 16.48 -40.15
C VAL A 5 5.61 17.39 -39.66
N ARG A 6 5.98 18.41 -40.44
CA ARG A 6 7.08 19.34 -40.14
C ARG A 6 6.74 20.24 -38.93
N GLU A 7 5.51 20.76 -38.89
CA GLU A 7 5.06 21.60 -37.76
C GLU A 7 4.97 20.77 -36.48
N VAL A 8 4.40 19.57 -36.54
CA VAL A 8 4.32 18.66 -35.39
C VAL A 8 5.72 18.27 -34.88
N ALA A 9 6.66 17.98 -35.80
CA ALA A 9 8.05 17.69 -35.44
C ALA A 9 8.71 18.86 -34.69
N ALA A 10 8.51 20.09 -35.15
CA ALA A 10 9.03 21.29 -34.50
C ALA A 10 8.39 21.55 -33.13
N MET A 11 7.08 21.32 -32.99
CA MET A 11 6.36 21.54 -31.73
C MET A 11 6.68 20.53 -30.65
N LEU A 12 6.85 19.26 -31.00
CA LEU A 12 6.91 18.16 -30.04
C LEU A 12 8.31 17.52 -29.90
N GLY A 13 9.28 17.98 -30.67
CA GLY A 13 10.65 17.41 -30.64
C GLY A 13 10.75 15.98 -31.16
N LEU A 14 9.75 15.48 -31.87
CA LEU A 14 9.73 14.15 -32.47
C LEU A 14 10.32 14.20 -33.89
N SER A 15 11.04 13.15 -34.29
CA SER A 15 11.46 13.02 -35.69
C SER A 15 10.29 12.75 -36.61
N ALA A 16 10.39 13.21 -37.84
CA ALA A 16 9.37 12.91 -38.88
C ALA A 16 9.13 11.39 -39.07
N ALA A 17 10.17 10.58 -38.87
CA ALA A 17 10.08 9.13 -38.94
C ALA A 17 9.24 8.54 -37.80
N GLN A 18 9.41 9.07 -36.56
CA GLN A 18 8.61 8.68 -35.41
C GLN A 18 7.14 9.05 -35.61
N ILE A 19 6.84 10.28 -36.06
CA ILE A 19 5.49 10.76 -36.31
C ILE A 19 4.80 9.86 -37.33
N ARG A 20 5.43 9.59 -38.47
CA ARG A 20 4.91 8.68 -39.51
C ARG A 20 4.72 7.25 -38.99
N SER A 21 5.63 6.76 -38.14
CA SER A 21 5.53 5.45 -37.49
C SER A 21 4.30 5.33 -36.57
N TYR A 22 3.97 6.39 -35.86
CA TYR A 22 2.74 6.44 -35.01
C TYR A 22 1.49 6.50 -35.90
N ALA A 23 1.49 7.31 -36.94
CA ALA A 23 0.37 7.41 -37.91
C ALA A 23 0.07 6.09 -38.61
N ALA A 24 1.11 5.33 -39.00
CA ALA A 24 0.95 4.05 -39.71
C ALA A 24 0.29 2.94 -38.87
N LYS A 25 0.18 3.07 -37.56
CA LYS A 25 -0.33 2.05 -36.62
C LYS A 25 -1.77 2.27 -36.17
N GLY A 26 -2.45 3.31 -36.67
CA GLY A 26 -3.87 3.52 -36.42
C GLY A 26 -4.23 4.10 -35.05
N PHE A 27 -3.26 4.60 -34.26
CA PHE A 27 -3.56 5.37 -33.02
C PHE A 27 -3.97 6.80 -33.35
N LEU A 28 -3.48 7.31 -34.47
CA LEU A 28 -3.75 8.62 -35.00
C LEU A 28 -4.73 8.48 -36.17
N ALA A 29 -5.51 9.53 -36.38
CA ALA A 29 -6.45 9.62 -37.51
C ALA A 29 -6.12 10.82 -38.42
N PRO A 30 -4.86 10.93 -38.92
CA PRO A 30 -4.47 12.07 -39.73
C PRO A 30 -5.25 12.07 -41.09
N GLU A 31 -5.64 13.26 -41.51
CA GLU A 31 -6.15 13.51 -42.83
C GLU A 31 -4.99 13.57 -43.83
N ARG A 32 -5.32 13.52 -45.13
CA ARG A 32 -4.35 13.78 -46.17
C ARG A 32 -4.79 15.00 -46.97
N ASP A 33 -3.86 15.87 -47.27
CA ASP A 33 -4.11 16.98 -48.16
C ASP A 33 -4.15 16.56 -49.64
N ALA A 34 -4.38 17.51 -50.53
CA ALA A 34 -4.43 17.27 -51.98
C ALA A 34 -3.09 16.76 -52.55
N SER A 35 -1.97 16.93 -51.86
CA SER A 35 -0.65 16.45 -52.23
C SER A 35 -0.34 15.06 -51.64
N GLY A 36 -1.21 14.52 -50.75
CA GLY A 36 -1.05 13.26 -50.05
C GLY A 36 -0.25 13.38 -48.74
N GLU A 37 0.10 14.60 -48.31
CA GLU A 37 0.79 14.84 -47.03
C GLU A 37 -0.15 14.61 -45.87
N LEU A 38 0.39 14.09 -44.74
CA LEU A 38 -0.37 13.85 -43.54
C LEU A 38 -0.61 15.15 -42.76
N LEU A 39 -1.88 15.38 -42.43
CA LEU A 39 -2.35 16.49 -41.60
C LEU A 39 -2.94 15.97 -40.28
N PHE A 40 -2.46 16.48 -39.17
CA PHE A 40 -2.80 16.03 -37.84
C PHE A 40 -3.78 17.00 -37.17
N GLY A 41 -4.87 16.45 -36.64
CA GLY A 41 -5.85 17.21 -35.84
C GLY A 41 -5.39 17.38 -34.37
N PHE A 42 -6.19 18.11 -33.59
CA PHE A 42 -5.91 18.35 -32.19
C PHE A 42 -5.78 17.07 -31.37
N GLN A 43 -6.64 16.08 -31.61
CA GLN A 43 -6.56 14.79 -30.90
C GLN A 43 -5.26 14.04 -31.20
N ASP A 44 -4.80 14.08 -32.43
CA ASP A 44 -3.53 13.49 -32.83
C ASP A 44 -2.35 14.17 -32.13
N LEU A 45 -2.40 15.50 -31.98
CA LEU A 45 -1.36 16.26 -31.26
C LEU A 45 -1.27 15.84 -29.78
N VAL A 46 -2.39 15.61 -29.12
CA VAL A 46 -2.41 15.14 -27.71
C VAL A 46 -1.72 13.78 -27.59
N ILE A 47 -2.03 12.85 -28.49
CA ILE A 47 -1.41 11.51 -28.49
C ILE A 47 0.07 11.59 -28.82
N LEU A 48 0.47 12.40 -29.79
CA LEU A 48 1.87 12.61 -30.16
C LEU A 48 2.66 13.30 -29.05
N ARG A 49 2.07 14.24 -28.32
CA ARG A 49 2.66 14.86 -27.14
C ARG A 49 2.93 13.82 -26.06
N THR A 50 1.95 12.99 -25.75
CA THR A 50 2.12 11.86 -24.82
C THR A 50 3.27 10.95 -25.25
N ALA A 51 3.36 10.61 -26.55
CA ALA A 51 4.46 9.81 -27.07
C ALA A 51 5.83 10.51 -26.93
N ALA A 52 5.88 11.85 -27.10
CA ALA A 52 7.08 12.65 -26.90
C ALA A 52 7.52 12.64 -25.41
N GLU A 53 6.58 12.84 -24.48
CA GLU A 53 6.82 12.82 -23.05
C GLU A 53 7.35 11.44 -22.58
N LEU A 54 6.75 10.35 -23.07
CA LEU A 54 7.25 8.99 -22.80
C LEU A 54 8.63 8.74 -23.40
N THR A 55 8.92 9.31 -24.58
CA THR A 55 10.25 9.22 -25.22
C THR A 55 11.29 9.99 -24.38
N ALA A 56 10.95 11.18 -23.89
CA ALA A 56 11.80 11.96 -23.00
C ALA A 56 12.07 11.25 -21.66
N ALA A 57 11.12 10.46 -21.18
CA ALA A 57 11.27 9.58 -20.02
C ALA A 57 12.03 8.27 -20.34
N HIS A 58 12.73 8.19 -21.48
CA HIS A 58 13.53 7.04 -21.91
C HIS A 58 12.74 5.74 -22.16
N ILE A 59 11.42 5.81 -22.32
CA ILE A 59 10.61 4.64 -22.68
C ILE A 59 10.86 4.30 -24.15
N PRO A 60 11.25 3.04 -24.49
CA PRO A 60 11.53 2.64 -25.86
C PRO A 60 10.33 2.84 -26.80
N THR A 61 10.55 3.35 -27.99
CA THR A 61 9.47 3.63 -28.99
C THR A 61 8.60 2.39 -29.28
N ARG A 62 9.19 1.18 -29.23
CA ARG A 62 8.43 -0.08 -29.39
C ARG A 62 7.46 -0.29 -28.24
N LYS A 63 7.87 0.06 -27.01
CA LYS A 63 7.02 -0.04 -25.82
C LYS A 63 5.91 1.00 -25.84
N ILE A 64 6.22 2.26 -26.20
CA ILE A 64 5.22 3.33 -26.36
C ILE A 64 4.12 2.90 -27.31
N ARG A 65 4.46 2.35 -28.49
CA ARG A 65 3.49 1.87 -29.46
C ARG A 65 2.59 0.75 -28.94
N ARG A 66 3.18 -0.22 -28.21
CA ARG A 66 2.41 -1.31 -27.59
C ARG A 66 1.44 -0.78 -26.55
N VAL A 67 1.89 0.13 -25.69
CA VAL A 67 1.09 0.78 -24.67
C VAL A 67 -0.09 1.54 -25.27
N LEU A 68 0.15 2.38 -26.29
CA LEU A 68 -0.94 3.13 -26.95
C LEU A 68 -1.97 2.22 -27.61
N ALA A 69 -1.54 1.09 -28.17
CA ALA A 69 -2.45 0.08 -28.73
C ALA A 69 -3.30 -0.56 -27.62
N SER A 70 -2.65 -1.00 -26.55
CA SER A 70 -3.33 -1.64 -25.41
C SER A 70 -4.31 -0.70 -24.70
N VAL A 71 -3.94 0.57 -24.51
CA VAL A 71 -4.86 1.58 -23.95
C VAL A 71 -6.11 1.72 -24.81
N ARG A 72 -5.95 1.77 -26.14
CA ARG A 72 -7.08 1.88 -27.05
C ARG A 72 -8.04 0.68 -26.95
N GLU A 73 -7.51 -0.53 -26.77
CA GLU A 73 -8.31 -1.76 -26.63
C GLU A 73 -9.03 -1.83 -25.28
N GLN A 74 -8.45 -1.21 -24.25
CA GLN A 74 -8.97 -1.23 -22.89
C GLN A 74 -9.96 -0.11 -22.58
N LEU A 75 -10.00 0.94 -23.42
CA LEU A 75 -10.95 2.04 -23.25
C LEU A 75 -12.36 1.62 -23.70
N PRO A 76 -13.41 2.07 -22.99
CA PRO A 76 -14.80 1.85 -23.39
C PRO A 76 -15.10 2.40 -24.80
N GLU A 77 -16.09 1.80 -25.49
CA GLU A 77 -16.53 2.28 -26.80
C GLU A 77 -16.88 3.77 -26.77
N GLY A 78 -16.37 4.52 -27.73
CA GLY A 78 -16.58 5.98 -27.83
C GLY A 78 -15.62 6.83 -27.01
N ARG A 79 -14.75 6.24 -26.17
CA ARG A 79 -13.73 6.97 -25.42
C ARG A 79 -12.46 7.12 -26.27
N SER A 80 -11.91 8.35 -26.32
CA SER A 80 -10.66 8.63 -27.04
C SER A 80 -9.44 8.49 -26.12
N ILE A 81 -8.32 7.98 -26.66
CA ILE A 81 -7.02 7.98 -25.96
C ILE A 81 -6.62 9.41 -25.52
N ALA A 82 -7.03 10.43 -26.30
CA ALA A 82 -6.75 11.82 -25.93
C ALA A 82 -7.49 12.30 -24.67
N GLY A 83 -8.47 11.55 -24.19
CA GLY A 83 -9.23 11.83 -22.97
C GLY A 83 -8.65 11.23 -21.70
N VAL A 84 -7.56 10.48 -21.78
CA VAL A 84 -6.89 9.86 -20.63
C VAL A 84 -5.47 10.37 -20.49
N ARG A 85 -4.97 10.39 -19.25
CA ARG A 85 -3.58 10.80 -18.98
C ARG A 85 -2.69 9.56 -18.95
N ILE A 86 -1.68 9.56 -19.82
CA ILE A 86 -0.67 8.48 -19.90
C ILE A 86 0.67 9.09 -19.48
N ALA A 87 1.33 8.52 -18.50
CA ALA A 87 2.59 9.03 -17.98
C ALA A 87 3.58 7.88 -17.70
N ALA A 88 4.88 8.21 -17.66
CA ALA A 88 5.90 7.28 -17.22
C ALA A 88 6.04 7.33 -15.69
N ASP A 89 6.18 6.13 -15.10
CA ASP A 89 6.54 5.92 -13.70
C ASP A 89 7.78 5.00 -13.67
N GLY A 90 8.96 5.61 -13.66
CA GLY A 90 10.21 4.93 -13.94
C GLY A 90 10.19 4.28 -15.33
N GLU A 91 10.47 2.98 -15.41
CA GLU A 91 10.40 2.20 -16.65
C GLU A 91 8.97 1.73 -17.01
N ARG A 92 7.97 1.98 -16.14
CA ARG A 92 6.58 1.58 -16.35
C ARG A 92 5.80 2.72 -16.99
N VAL A 93 4.68 2.37 -17.61
CA VAL A 93 3.71 3.34 -18.11
C VAL A 93 2.41 3.14 -17.34
N VAL A 94 1.83 4.24 -16.90
CA VAL A 94 0.60 4.27 -16.11
C VAL A 94 -0.43 5.11 -16.85
N VAL A 95 -1.67 4.65 -16.87
CA VAL A 95 -2.82 5.36 -17.45
C VAL A 95 -3.76 5.79 -16.35
N ARG A 96 -4.23 7.03 -16.43
CA ARG A 96 -5.23 7.62 -15.52
C ARG A 96 -6.43 8.12 -16.30
N ASP A 97 -7.64 7.71 -15.89
CA ASP A 97 -8.93 8.23 -16.38
C ASP A 97 -9.82 8.54 -15.17
N GLY A 98 -9.86 9.78 -14.75
CA GLY A 98 -10.45 10.16 -13.47
C GLY A 98 -9.71 9.51 -12.31
N ASP A 99 -10.43 8.79 -11.46
CA ASP A 99 -9.88 8.07 -10.32
C ASP A 99 -9.32 6.68 -10.67
N ALA A 100 -9.57 6.19 -11.88
CA ALA A 100 -9.06 4.91 -12.33
C ALA A 100 -7.60 5.03 -12.79
N VAL A 101 -6.74 4.18 -12.22
CA VAL A 101 -5.32 4.10 -12.57
C VAL A 101 -4.99 2.64 -12.90
N TRP A 102 -4.35 2.39 -14.04
CA TRP A 102 -3.95 1.02 -14.40
C TRP A 102 -2.67 0.97 -15.21
N ASN A 103 -2.06 -0.21 -15.22
CA ASN A 103 -0.94 -0.52 -16.09
C ASN A 103 -1.48 -1.05 -17.44
N PRO A 104 -1.26 -0.36 -18.56
CA PRO A 104 -1.79 -0.77 -19.86
C PRO A 104 -1.15 -2.04 -20.43
N GLU A 105 0.03 -2.44 -19.93
CA GLU A 105 0.71 -3.66 -20.39
C GLU A 105 0.15 -4.94 -19.73
N SER A 106 -0.32 -4.85 -18.48
CA SER A 106 -0.90 -5.98 -17.74
C SER A 106 -2.42 -5.92 -17.59
N GLY A 107 -3.02 -4.78 -17.86
CA GLY A 107 -4.45 -4.52 -17.57
C GLY A 107 -4.79 -4.43 -16.09
N GLN A 108 -3.81 -4.54 -15.20
CA GLN A 108 -4.03 -4.45 -13.77
C GLN A 108 -4.34 -3.02 -13.36
N SER A 109 -5.44 -2.85 -12.61
CA SER A 109 -5.72 -1.60 -11.91
C SER A 109 -4.63 -1.38 -10.87
N LEU A 110 -4.04 -0.20 -10.92
CA LEU A 110 -3.09 0.28 -9.93
C LEU A 110 -3.89 1.18 -8.99
N PHE A 111 -4.00 0.77 -7.76
CA PHE A 111 -4.56 1.62 -6.73
C PHE A 111 -3.43 2.54 -6.24
N ASP A 112 -3.49 3.81 -6.62
CA ASP A 112 -2.59 4.85 -6.11
C ASP A 112 -3.20 5.37 -4.79
N PHE A 113 -3.21 4.49 -3.79
CA PHE A 113 -3.63 4.86 -2.46
C PHE A 113 -2.40 5.25 -1.65
N SER A 114 -2.26 6.52 -1.32
CA SER A 114 -1.50 6.84 -0.13
C SER A 114 -2.35 6.42 1.09
N VAL A 115 -1.74 5.74 2.05
CA VAL A 115 -2.41 5.39 3.32
C VAL A 115 -3.05 6.63 3.95
N ALA A 116 -2.41 7.80 3.81
CA ALA A 116 -2.94 9.09 4.26
C ALA A 116 -4.23 9.52 3.55
N GLU A 117 -4.37 9.29 2.22
CA GLU A 117 -5.61 9.64 1.49
C GLU A 117 -6.77 8.72 1.83
N ILE A 118 -6.49 7.44 2.10
CA ILE A 118 -7.52 6.50 2.58
C ILE A 118 -7.95 6.92 3.98
N ALA A 119 -7.00 7.21 4.88
CA ALA A 119 -7.29 7.67 6.23
C ALA A 119 -8.18 8.93 6.23
N GLU A 120 -7.85 9.93 5.40
CA GLU A 120 -8.66 11.16 5.24
C GLU A 120 -10.07 10.88 4.68
N LYS A 121 -10.19 9.99 3.69
CA LYS A 121 -11.49 9.63 3.10
C LYS A 121 -12.37 8.78 4.04
N THR A 122 -11.77 7.92 4.85
CA THR A 122 -12.49 7.06 5.79
C THR A 122 -12.77 7.73 7.14
N LYS A 123 -11.97 8.73 7.53
CA LYS A 123 -12.14 9.49 8.77
C LYS A 123 -13.57 10.00 9.01
N PRO A 124 -14.28 10.63 8.04
CA PRO A 124 -15.66 11.05 8.26
C PRO A 124 -16.62 9.89 8.53
N ILE A 125 -16.40 8.74 7.89
CA ILE A 125 -17.21 7.53 8.04
C ILE A 125 -16.96 6.90 9.41
N ALA A 126 -15.69 6.78 9.80
CA ALA A 126 -15.30 6.27 11.10
C ALA A 126 -15.80 7.18 12.24
N LEU A 127 -15.63 8.51 12.12
CA LEU A 127 -16.17 9.47 13.10
C LEU A 127 -17.70 9.46 13.18
N ALA A 128 -18.40 9.21 12.07
CA ALA A 128 -19.85 9.04 12.09
C ALA A 128 -20.24 7.77 12.84
N ALA A 129 -19.55 6.66 12.61
CA ALA A 129 -19.78 5.40 13.33
C ALA A 129 -19.52 5.55 14.85
N VAL A 130 -18.46 6.26 15.23
CA VAL A 130 -18.19 6.60 16.65
C VAL A 130 -19.31 7.45 17.25
N ARG A 131 -19.76 8.48 16.52
CA ARG A 131 -20.85 9.35 16.98
C ARG A 131 -22.14 8.56 17.14
N ASP A 132 -22.47 7.67 16.22
CA ASP A 132 -23.63 6.80 16.27
C ASP A 132 -23.50 5.77 17.40
N ALA A 133 -22.30 5.22 17.63
CA ALA A 133 -22.03 4.30 18.74
C ALA A 133 -22.13 5.02 20.09
N ARG A 134 -21.64 6.26 20.21
CA ARG A 134 -21.81 7.11 21.40
C ARG A 134 -23.26 7.57 21.61
N ALA A 135 -24.04 7.76 20.55
CA ALA A 135 -25.46 8.09 20.61
C ALA A 135 -26.34 6.90 21.05
N ARG A 136 -25.88 5.67 20.77
CA ARG A 136 -26.42 4.47 21.41
C ARG A 136 -25.85 4.41 22.83
N ARG A 137 -26.70 4.06 23.80
CA ARG A 137 -26.17 3.85 25.17
C ARG A 137 -25.03 2.82 25.08
N ASP A 138 -23.93 3.06 25.78
CA ASP A 138 -22.77 2.14 25.82
C ASP A 138 -23.17 0.68 26.13
N ASP A 139 -24.29 0.49 26.82
CA ASP A 139 -24.90 -0.80 27.19
C ASP A 139 -25.48 -1.58 25.98
N ASP A 140 -25.67 -0.97 24.80
CA ASP A 140 -26.32 -1.60 23.63
C ASP A 140 -25.31 -2.27 22.68
N LEU A 141 -24.00 -2.00 22.83
CA LEU A 141 -22.94 -2.61 22.01
C LEU A 141 -22.21 -3.70 22.79
N GLY A 142 -22.12 -4.89 22.21
CA GLY A 142 -21.28 -5.97 22.76
C GLY A 142 -19.80 -5.75 22.56
N ALA A 143 -18.97 -6.60 23.20
CA ALA A 143 -17.51 -6.52 23.13
C ALA A 143 -17.00 -6.62 21.69
N ASP A 144 -17.54 -7.54 20.89
CA ASP A 144 -17.16 -7.72 19.48
C ASP A 144 -17.42 -6.46 18.66
N ALA A 145 -18.56 -5.78 18.89
CA ALA A 145 -18.89 -4.55 18.16
C ALA A 145 -17.96 -3.38 18.52
N TRP A 146 -17.52 -3.30 19.78
CA TRP A 146 -16.50 -2.33 20.20
C TRP A 146 -15.12 -2.66 19.64
N TYR A 147 -14.79 -3.95 19.53
CA TYR A 147 -13.55 -4.40 18.89
C TYR A 147 -13.51 -4.03 17.41
N GLU A 148 -14.56 -4.35 16.64
CA GLU A 148 -14.67 -4.00 15.22
C GLU A 148 -14.59 -2.47 15.00
N LEU A 149 -15.24 -1.69 15.86
CA LEU A 149 -15.15 -0.24 15.82
C LEU A 149 -13.70 0.24 16.05
N GLY A 150 -13.00 -0.35 17.02
CA GLY A 150 -11.60 -0.06 17.28
C GLY A 150 -10.73 -0.36 16.05
N TYR A 151 -10.95 -1.51 15.43
CA TYR A 151 -10.23 -1.92 14.22
C TYR A 151 -10.43 -0.94 13.05
N ASP A 152 -11.66 -0.50 12.81
CA ASP A 152 -11.97 0.49 11.76
C ASP A 152 -11.34 1.86 12.02
N LEU A 153 -11.14 2.21 13.29
CA LEU A 153 -10.58 3.49 13.71
C LEU A 153 -9.05 3.55 13.73
N GLU A 154 -8.35 2.42 13.79
CA GLU A 154 -6.89 2.38 13.95
C GLU A 154 -6.12 3.29 12.98
N VAL A 155 -6.54 3.32 11.71
CA VAL A 155 -5.84 4.10 10.67
C VAL A 155 -6.21 5.59 10.72
N SER A 156 -7.40 5.94 11.22
CA SER A 156 -7.95 7.29 11.16
C SER A 156 -7.84 8.06 12.47
N ASP A 157 -7.97 7.37 13.60
CA ASP A 157 -7.96 7.95 14.94
C ASP A 157 -7.54 6.92 16.00
N ALA A 158 -6.24 6.87 16.29
CA ALA A 158 -5.67 5.89 17.21
C ALA A 158 -6.17 6.06 18.68
N GLU A 159 -6.52 7.29 19.10
CA GLU A 159 -7.06 7.53 20.44
C GLU A 159 -8.47 6.96 20.57
N GLU A 160 -9.33 7.21 19.58
CA GLU A 160 -10.68 6.64 19.57
C GLU A 160 -10.65 5.12 19.39
N ALA A 161 -9.69 4.56 18.63
CA ALA A 161 -9.48 3.12 18.52
C ALA A 161 -9.10 2.50 19.87
N ARG A 162 -8.21 3.16 20.62
CA ARG A 162 -7.84 2.76 21.98
C ARG A 162 -9.05 2.71 22.90
N ASP A 163 -9.86 3.79 22.93
CA ASP A 163 -11.08 3.87 23.75
C ASP A 163 -12.05 2.72 23.41
N ALA A 164 -12.19 2.40 22.12
CA ALA A 164 -13.05 1.32 21.68
C ALA A 164 -12.54 -0.06 22.13
N TYR A 165 -11.25 -0.32 22.01
CA TYR A 165 -10.66 -1.57 22.51
C TYR A 165 -10.71 -1.68 24.05
N GLU A 166 -10.52 -0.57 24.78
CA GLU A 166 -10.70 -0.54 26.24
C GLU A 166 -12.12 -0.94 26.65
N LYS A 167 -13.13 -0.48 25.91
CA LYS A 167 -14.52 -0.88 26.11
C LYS A 167 -14.78 -2.35 25.76
N ALA A 168 -14.20 -2.83 24.65
CA ALA A 168 -14.29 -4.25 24.30
C ALA A 168 -13.74 -5.15 25.41
N VAL A 169 -12.56 -4.84 25.92
CA VAL A 169 -11.91 -5.57 27.03
C VAL A 169 -12.69 -5.43 28.34
N ALA A 170 -13.31 -4.27 28.60
CA ALA A 170 -14.13 -4.07 29.80
C ALA A 170 -15.43 -4.92 29.76
N LEU A 171 -16.03 -5.08 28.58
CA LEU A 171 -17.23 -5.89 28.39
C LEU A 171 -16.94 -7.39 28.35
N ASP A 172 -15.86 -7.77 27.66
CA ASP A 172 -15.35 -9.14 27.64
C ASP A 172 -13.85 -9.18 27.97
N PRO A 173 -13.49 -9.41 29.24
CA PRO A 173 -12.09 -9.58 29.66
C PRO A 173 -11.38 -10.79 29.04
N ALA A 174 -12.10 -11.67 28.35
CA ALA A 174 -11.54 -12.81 27.63
C ALA A 174 -11.39 -12.55 26.11
N HIS A 175 -11.65 -11.36 25.62
CA HIS A 175 -11.49 -11.00 24.21
C HIS A 175 -10.01 -10.86 23.85
N ILE A 176 -9.42 -11.93 23.31
CA ILE A 176 -7.98 -12.02 23.04
C ILE A 176 -7.51 -10.93 22.07
N ASP A 177 -8.18 -10.79 20.92
CA ASP A 177 -7.78 -9.85 19.88
C ASP A 177 -7.86 -8.40 20.35
N ALA A 178 -8.86 -8.06 21.17
CA ALA A 178 -8.95 -6.72 21.77
C ALA A 178 -7.76 -6.44 22.71
N HIS A 179 -7.35 -7.41 23.52
CA HIS A 179 -6.15 -7.27 24.33
C HIS A 179 -4.88 -7.12 23.48
N VAL A 180 -4.72 -7.89 22.39
CA VAL A 180 -3.54 -7.81 21.53
C VAL A 180 -3.47 -6.45 20.84
N ASN A 181 -4.57 -5.97 20.27
CA ASN A 181 -4.60 -4.69 19.55
C ASN A 181 -4.46 -3.50 20.50
N LEU A 182 -5.13 -3.52 21.66
CA LEU A 182 -4.94 -2.50 22.69
C LEU A 182 -3.48 -2.44 23.17
N GLY A 183 -2.87 -3.62 23.41
CA GLY A 183 -1.45 -3.70 23.76
C GLY A 183 -0.56 -3.09 22.69
N ARG A 184 -0.85 -3.33 21.41
CA ARG A 184 -0.11 -2.75 20.29
C ARG A 184 -0.23 -1.22 20.26
N LEU A 185 -1.43 -0.67 20.35
CA LEU A 185 -1.64 0.80 20.38
C LEU A 185 -0.94 1.46 21.55
N LEU A 186 -1.01 0.85 22.75
CA LEU A 186 -0.29 1.33 23.93
C LEU A 186 1.23 1.33 23.72
N HIS A 187 1.75 0.28 23.09
CA HIS A 187 3.17 0.17 22.79
C HIS A 187 3.62 1.25 21.78
N GLU A 188 2.86 1.43 20.70
CA GLU A 188 3.10 2.47 19.69
C GLU A 188 3.03 3.89 20.28
N SER A 189 2.21 4.09 21.31
CA SER A 189 2.12 5.35 22.08
C SER A 189 3.26 5.53 23.08
N GLY A 190 4.21 4.58 23.17
CA GLY A 190 5.35 4.66 24.10
C GLY A 190 5.03 4.21 25.52
N GLU A 191 4.00 3.38 25.70
CA GLU A 191 3.55 2.83 26.97
C GLU A 191 3.83 1.29 27.07
N PRO A 192 5.09 0.81 26.91
CA PRO A 192 5.37 -0.62 26.84
C PRO A 192 4.98 -1.39 28.11
N ALA A 193 5.00 -0.74 29.27
CA ALA A 193 4.56 -1.37 30.52
C ALA A 193 3.05 -1.63 30.55
N ALA A 194 2.24 -0.74 30.01
CA ALA A 194 0.80 -0.94 29.86
C ALA A 194 0.51 -2.01 28.81
N ALA A 195 1.22 -1.99 27.68
CA ALA A 195 1.13 -2.99 26.61
C ALA A 195 1.42 -4.41 27.15
N GLU A 196 2.45 -4.58 27.99
CA GLU A 196 2.79 -5.86 28.63
C GLU A 196 1.59 -6.45 29.38
N VAL A 197 0.82 -5.63 30.10
CA VAL A 197 -0.34 -6.09 30.86
C VAL A 197 -1.35 -6.76 29.93
N HIS A 198 -1.64 -6.13 28.80
CA HIS A 198 -2.60 -6.64 27.84
C HIS A 198 -2.10 -7.87 27.09
N TYR A 199 -0.83 -7.90 26.67
CA TYR A 199 -0.26 -9.11 26.04
C TYR A 199 -0.27 -10.30 27.02
N ARG A 200 0.04 -10.08 28.29
CA ARG A 200 -0.06 -11.13 29.30
C ARG A 200 -1.50 -11.56 29.57
N ALA A 201 -2.46 -10.67 29.49
CA ALA A 201 -3.88 -11.01 29.58
C ALA A 201 -4.30 -11.91 28.41
N ALA A 202 -3.95 -11.55 27.17
CA ALA A 202 -4.19 -12.39 26.00
C ALA A 202 -3.55 -13.78 26.15
N LEU A 203 -2.31 -13.86 26.60
CA LEU A 203 -1.58 -15.12 26.80
C LEU A 203 -2.07 -15.95 27.99
N LYS A 204 -2.78 -15.34 28.93
CA LYS A 204 -3.46 -16.08 30.02
C LYS A 204 -4.72 -16.80 29.49
N ILE A 205 -5.35 -16.24 28.46
CA ILE A 205 -6.53 -16.83 27.82
C ILE A 205 -6.09 -17.88 26.80
N ASP A 206 -5.16 -17.52 25.92
CA ASP A 206 -4.53 -18.43 24.95
C ASP A 206 -3.00 -18.35 25.04
N ALA A 207 -2.41 -19.32 25.76
CA ALA A 207 -0.97 -19.40 25.96
C ALA A 207 -0.18 -19.71 24.67
N GLN A 208 -0.86 -20.09 23.59
CA GLN A 208 -0.27 -20.42 22.28
C GLN A 208 -0.53 -19.35 21.22
N HIS A 209 -0.87 -18.14 21.61
CA HIS A 209 -1.10 -17.04 20.68
C HIS A 209 0.23 -16.43 20.19
N PRO A 210 0.68 -16.70 18.95
CA PRO A 210 2.04 -16.36 18.51
C PRO A 210 2.27 -14.84 18.44
N VAL A 211 1.29 -14.07 18.00
CA VAL A 211 1.39 -12.61 17.88
C VAL A 211 1.49 -11.96 19.27
N ALA A 212 0.67 -12.40 20.23
CA ALA A 212 0.75 -11.88 21.60
C ALA A 212 2.11 -12.21 22.26
N MET A 213 2.65 -13.41 21.98
CA MET A 213 3.95 -13.83 22.50
C MET A 213 5.09 -13.01 21.89
N PHE A 214 5.04 -12.75 20.60
CA PHE A 214 6.01 -11.90 19.90
C PHE A 214 5.96 -10.46 20.43
N ASN A 215 4.77 -9.86 20.47
CA ASN A 215 4.59 -8.48 20.95
C ASN A 215 4.97 -8.30 22.43
N LEU A 216 4.72 -9.32 23.26
CA LEU A 216 5.23 -9.34 24.62
C LEU A 216 6.77 -9.26 24.64
N GLY A 217 7.43 -10.01 23.75
CA GLY A 217 8.89 -9.95 23.59
C GLY A 217 9.37 -8.54 23.25
N VAL A 218 8.68 -7.85 22.32
CA VAL A 218 9.02 -6.46 21.94
C VAL A 218 8.85 -5.51 23.14
N ALA A 219 7.73 -5.57 23.83
CA ALA A 219 7.48 -4.72 25.00
C ALA A 219 8.51 -4.95 26.11
N LEU A 220 8.89 -6.20 26.35
CA LEU A 220 9.91 -6.55 27.35
C LEU A 220 11.32 -6.08 26.95
N ASP A 221 11.66 -6.11 25.66
CA ASP A 221 12.94 -5.57 25.17
C ASP A 221 13.01 -4.05 25.38
N ASP A 222 11.96 -3.31 25.07
CA ASP A 222 11.88 -1.86 25.29
C ASP A 222 11.92 -1.50 26.79
N LEU A 223 11.41 -2.38 27.65
CA LEU A 223 11.55 -2.27 29.11
C LEU A 223 12.94 -2.66 29.62
N GLY A 224 13.86 -3.09 28.75
CA GLY A 224 15.21 -3.54 29.13
C GLY A 224 15.28 -4.90 29.80
N ARG A 225 14.18 -5.65 29.83
CA ARG A 225 14.05 -6.98 30.46
C ARG A 225 14.48 -8.09 29.49
N LEU A 226 15.77 -8.01 29.07
CA LEU A 226 16.34 -8.80 27.97
C LEU A 226 16.17 -10.32 28.11
N ALA A 227 16.31 -10.87 29.32
CA ALA A 227 16.19 -12.31 29.52
C ALA A 227 14.74 -12.80 29.31
N GLU A 228 13.76 -12.00 29.74
CA GLU A 228 12.35 -12.31 29.54
C GLU A 228 11.94 -12.11 28.09
N ALA A 229 12.45 -11.06 27.44
CA ALA A 229 12.22 -10.82 26.02
C ALA A 229 12.76 -11.96 25.14
N ALA A 230 13.99 -12.43 25.41
CA ALA A 230 14.57 -13.59 24.71
C ALA A 230 13.70 -14.85 24.85
N ASN A 231 13.19 -15.08 26.08
CA ASN A 231 12.28 -16.21 26.34
C ASN A 231 10.95 -16.07 25.56
N ALA A 232 10.39 -14.87 25.52
CA ALA A 232 9.16 -14.60 24.79
C ALA A 232 9.35 -14.79 23.27
N TYR A 233 10.42 -14.26 22.69
CA TYR A 233 10.74 -14.47 21.28
C TYR A 233 11.01 -15.95 20.96
N GLN A 234 11.72 -16.66 21.85
CA GLN A 234 11.92 -18.11 21.62
C GLN A 234 10.59 -18.87 21.60
N LYS A 235 9.68 -18.58 22.55
CA LYS A 235 8.34 -19.17 22.55
C LYS A 235 7.51 -18.79 21.33
N ALA A 236 7.61 -17.55 20.86
CA ALA A 236 6.97 -17.12 19.62
C ALA A 236 7.49 -17.95 18.42
N LEU A 237 8.80 -18.22 18.36
CA LEU A 237 9.43 -19.07 17.34
C LEU A 237 9.11 -20.55 17.48
N ASP A 238 8.82 -21.04 18.70
CA ASP A 238 8.36 -22.40 18.90
C ASP A 238 6.94 -22.60 18.33
N LEU A 239 6.13 -21.52 18.29
CA LEU A 239 4.78 -21.49 17.74
C LEU A 239 4.77 -21.16 16.23
N ASP A 240 5.60 -20.21 15.82
CA ASP A 240 5.80 -19.78 14.42
C ASP A 240 7.31 -19.72 14.09
N PRO A 241 7.90 -20.85 13.64
CA PRO A 241 9.33 -20.94 13.30
C PRO A 241 9.74 -20.11 12.06
N GLU A 242 8.76 -19.55 11.35
CA GLU A 242 9.00 -18.76 10.13
C GLU A 242 8.82 -17.26 10.33
N ASN A 243 8.63 -16.79 11.56
CA ASN A 243 8.54 -15.37 11.89
C ASN A 243 9.92 -14.70 11.76
N PRO A 244 10.16 -13.89 10.72
CA PRO A 244 11.47 -13.28 10.49
C PRO A 244 11.80 -12.24 11.58
N ASP A 245 10.83 -11.47 12.05
CA ASP A 245 11.05 -10.40 13.01
C ASP A 245 11.43 -10.97 14.37
N ALA A 246 10.85 -12.09 14.78
CA ALA A 246 11.23 -12.78 16.00
C ALA A 246 12.66 -13.31 15.93
N HIS A 247 13.10 -13.84 14.80
CA HIS A 247 14.49 -14.23 14.58
C HIS A 247 15.44 -13.04 14.66
N TYR A 248 15.10 -11.92 14.04
CA TYR A 248 15.92 -10.72 14.06
C TYR A 248 16.06 -10.16 15.48
N ASN A 249 14.95 -9.99 16.18
CA ASN A 249 14.93 -9.41 17.51
C ASN A 249 15.64 -10.31 18.52
N LEU A 250 15.42 -11.63 18.47
CA LEU A 250 16.12 -12.58 19.34
C LEU A 250 17.63 -12.56 19.09
N ALA A 251 18.06 -12.45 17.83
CA ALA A 251 19.48 -12.35 17.50
C ALA A 251 20.12 -11.10 18.13
N GLY A 252 19.45 -9.95 18.08
CA GLY A 252 19.91 -8.73 18.72
C GLY A 252 20.07 -8.85 20.25
N ILE A 253 19.12 -9.53 20.90
CA ILE A 253 19.23 -9.80 22.34
C ILE A 253 20.40 -10.75 22.65
N LEU A 254 20.53 -11.85 21.91
CA LEU A 254 21.62 -12.82 22.11
C LEU A 254 22.99 -12.18 21.91
N GLU A 255 23.13 -11.27 20.94
CA GLU A 255 24.37 -10.49 20.74
C GLU A 255 24.67 -9.62 21.97
N ARG A 256 23.71 -8.90 22.50
CA ARG A 256 23.84 -8.08 23.74
C ARG A 256 24.18 -8.94 24.97
N GLN A 257 23.74 -10.19 25.00
CA GLN A 257 24.06 -11.17 26.05
C GLN A 257 25.41 -11.87 25.83
N GLY A 258 26.06 -11.67 24.68
CA GLY A 258 27.36 -12.28 24.35
C GLY A 258 27.28 -13.65 23.70
N ASP A 259 26.08 -14.21 23.44
CA ASP A 259 25.88 -15.44 22.66
C ASP A 259 25.95 -15.15 21.15
N LYS A 260 27.17 -14.93 20.67
CA LYS A 260 27.41 -14.68 19.25
C LYS A 260 26.99 -15.84 18.35
N ALA A 261 27.13 -17.09 18.83
CA ALA A 261 26.77 -18.25 18.03
C ALA A 261 25.24 -18.35 17.87
N GLY A 262 24.47 -18.10 18.93
CA GLY A 262 23.01 -17.99 18.86
C GLY A 262 22.58 -16.87 17.93
N ALA A 263 23.16 -15.68 18.07
CA ALA A 263 22.83 -14.52 17.24
C ALA A 263 23.05 -14.84 15.74
N VAL A 264 24.16 -15.46 15.36
CA VAL A 264 24.47 -15.82 13.96
C VAL A 264 23.44 -16.83 13.43
N ARG A 265 23.03 -17.84 14.24
CA ARG A 265 22.00 -18.81 13.80
C ARG A 265 20.68 -18.13 13.45
N HIS A 266 20.21 -17.24 14.32
CA HIS A 266 18.94 -16.54 14.11
C HIS A 266 19.02 -15.53 12.95
N LEU A 267 20.12 -14.77 12.81
CA LEU A 267 20.33 -13.90 11.64
C LEU A 267 20.41 -14.66 10.32
N THR A 268 20.95 -15.89 10.34
CA THR A 268 20.99 -16.74 9.14
C THR A 268 19.57 -17.16 8.74
N ARG A 269 18.72 -17.51 9.72
CA ARG A 269 17.33 -17.86 9.48
C ARG A 269 16.52 -16.67 8.99
N TYR A 270 16.67 -15.50 9.63
CA TYR A 270 16.08 -14.23 9.17
C TYR A 270 16.37 -13.97 7.70
N ARG A 271 17.66 -14.05 7.29
CA ARG A 271 18.07 -13.83 5.89
C ARG A 271 17.50 -14.85 4.92
N ALA A 272 17.26 -16.07 5.38
CA ALA A 272 16.64 -17.11 4.55
C ALA A 272 15.15 -16.87 4.33
N LEU A 273 14.47 -16.28 5.31
CA LEU A 273 13.04 -15.98 5.27
C LEU A 273 12.69 -14.68 4.52
N THR A 274 13.66 -13.76 4.41
CA THR A 274 13.46 -12.43 3.80
C THR A 274 14.04 -12.29 2.38
N ARG A 275 14.49 -13.40 1.76
CA ARG A 275 14.95 -13.47 0.37
C ARG A 275 13.80 -13.85 -0.54
#